data_e8e93c912c5171d0fbc20d9a6a19ebcd
#
_entry.id   e8e93c912c5171d0fbc20d9a6a19ebcd
#
_cell.length_a   1.000
_cell.length_b   1.000
_cell.length_c   1.000
_cell.angle_alpha   90.00
_cell.angle_beta   90.00
_cell.angle_gamma   90.00
#
_symmetry.space_group_name_H-M   'P 1'
#
loop_
_entity.id
_entity.type
_entity.pdbx_description
1 polymer ?
#
loop_
_entity_poly.entity_id
_entity_poly.type
_entity_poly.pdbx_seq_one_letter_code
_entity_poly.pdbx_strand_id
1 'polypeptide(L)'
;KTAAYMVRSANVSTAKVLSDISSSAADFARFSMQGAQGLAEAAVEAAKVGANLSGILEAADNLLSFESSITAQFKAQVLTGRQINTERARQLALDGDIAGLTQEIQSIVGSVGDIQTLNVIQRKSVADAIGISVADLLRISRGEQAQQQETVQDKLSITNKLLAAGNEEATKILVATENNQNINLNATTF
;
A
#
# COMPACT_ATOMS: atom_id res chain seq x y z
N LYS A 1 -10.07 -5.49 17.35
CA LYS A 1 -10.21 -6.89 16.85
C LYS A 1 -10.22 -6.95 15.30
N THR A 2 -10.72 -5.93 14.61
CA THR A 2 -10.92 -5.93 13.15
C THR A 2 -9.61 -5.87 12.35
N ALA A 3 -8.68 -4.96 12.69
CA ALA A 3 -7.42 -4.79 11.96
C ALA A 3 -6.52 -6.04 11.96
N ALA A 4 -6.37 -6.69 13.13
CA ALA A 4 -5.56 -7.91 13.25
C ALA A 4 -6.14 -9.09 12.45
N TYR A 5 -7.47 -9.18 12.33
CA TYR A 5 -8.12 -10.19 11.49
C TYR A 5 -7.89 -9.92 10.00
N MET A 6 -8.04 -8.67 9.57
CA MET A 6 -7.81 -8.25 8.19
C MET A 6 -6.38 -8.53 7.73
N VAL A 7 -5.40 -8.19 8.56
CA VAL A 7 -3.98 -8.44 8.26
C VAL A 7 -3.69 -9.93 8.07
N ARG A 8 -4.22 -10.78 8.96
CA ARG A 8 -4.02 -12.23 8.86
C ARG A 8 -4.68 -12.84 7.62
N SER A 9 -5.90 -12.41 7.30
CA SER A 9 -6.62 -12.90 6.11
C SER A 9 -5.99 -12.42 4.81
N ALA A 10 -5.29 -11.29 4.82
CA ALA A 10 -4.65 -10.69 3.66
C ALA A 10 -3.23 -11.21 3.39
N ASN A 11 -2.65 -12.00 4.31
CA ASN A 11 -1.27 -12.50 4.21
C ASN A 11 -0.21 -11.38 4.02
N VAL A 12 -0.41 -10.23 4.68
CA VAL A 12 0.50 -9.09 4.62
C VAL A 12 1.25 -8.92 5.94
N SER A 13 2.40 -8.23 5.91
CA SER A 13 3.18 -7.96 7.11
C SER A 13 2.43 -7.07 8.09
N THR A 14 2.17 -7.60 9.31
CA THR A 14 1.52 -6.84 10.39
C THR A 14 2.33 -5.60 10.77
N ALA A 15 3.66 -5.74 10.80
CA ALA A 15 4.57 -4.63 11.12
C ALA A 15 4.44 -3.48 10.12
N LYS A 16 4.39 -3.81 8.82
CA LYS A 16 4.21 -2.82 7.77
C LYS A 16 2.88 -2.09 7.90
N VAL A 17 1.78 -2.82 8.06
CA VAL A 17 0.44 -2.22 8.20
C VAL A 17 0.37 -1.30 9.43
N LEU A 18 0.93 -1.71 10.57
CA LEU A 18 0.96 -0.88 11.79
C LEU A 18 1.85 0.36 11.60
N SER A 19 2.99 0.21 10.93
CA SER A 19 3.86 1.35 10.60
C SER A 19 3.15 2.35 9.69
N ASP A 20 2.49 1.87 8.64
CA ASP A 20 1.73 2.72 7.72
C ASP A 20 0.58 3.44 8.43
N ILE A 21 -0.18 2.74 9.30
CA ILE A 21 -1.24 3.34 10.11
C ILE A 21 -0.67 4.47 10.99
N SER A 22 0.45 4.22 11.68
CA SER A 22 1.02 5.19 12.60
C SER A 22 1.59 6.43 11.91
N SER A 23 2.15 6.27 10.72
CA SER A 23 2.76 7.36 9.96
C SER A 23 1.77 8.15 9.11
N SER A 24 0.66 7.55 8.70
CA SER A 24 -0.27 8.13 7.71
C SER A 24 -1.62 8.53 8.29
N ALA A 25 -1.85 8.37 9.60
CA ALA A 25 -3.17 8.62 10.21
C ALA A 25 -3.65 10.07 10.03
N ALA A 26 -2.76 11.04 10.15
CA ALA A 26 -3.09 12.46 9.99
C ALA A 26 -3.45 12.80 8.54
N ASP A 27 -2.68 12.29 7.59
CA ASP A 27 -2.93 12.51 6.16
C ASP A 27 -4.19 11.78 5.70
N PHE A 28 -4.42 10.55 6.18
CA PHE A 28 -5.65 9.82 5.89
C PHE A 28 -6.91 10.56 6.34
N ALA A 29 -6.87 11.22 7.51
CA ALA A 29 -7.99 11.98 8.02
C ALA A 29 -8.40 13.17 7.14
N ARG A 30 -7.52 13.63 6.24
CA ARG A 30 -7.84 14.68 5.25
C ARG A 30 -8.74 14.16 4.12
N PHE A 31 -8.65 12.87 3.78
CA PHE A 31 -9.37 12.26 2.65
C PHE A 31 -10.61 11.52 3.10
N SER A 32 -10.59 10.88 4.25
CA SER A 32 -11.64 9.96 4.64
C SER A 32 -12.21 10.26 6.02
N MET A 33 -13.54 10.24 6.09
CA MET A 33 -14.30 10.30 7.37
C MET A 33 -14.54 8.91 7.99
N GLN A 34 -14.01 7.84 7.40
CA GLN A 34 -14.23 6.46 7.85
C GLN A 34 -13.47 6.10 9.14
N GLY A 35 -12.67 7.03 9.67
CA GLY A 35 -11.97 6.86 10.93
C GLY A 35 -10.97 5.71 10.94
N ALA A 36 -10.75 5.12 12.13
CA ALA A 36 -9.71 4.10 12.33
C ALA A 36 -9.95 2.79 11.53
N GLN A 37 -11.19 2.45 11.23
CA GLN A 37 -11.49 1.25 10.44
C GLN A 37 -11.10 1.46 8.98
N GLY A 38 -11.48 2.55 8.36
CA GLY A 38 -11.10 2.86 6.98
C GLY A 38 -9.59 3.01 6.82
N LEU A 39 -8.91 3.60 7.81
CA LEU A 39 -7.45 3.67 7.84
C LEU A 39 -6.81 2.27 7.84
N ALA A 40 -7.34 1.35 8.63
CA ALA A 40 -6.83 -0.03 8.69
C ALA A 40 -7.07 -0.78 7.37
N GLU A 41 -8.24 -0.61 6.76
CA GLU A 41 -8.57 -1.18 5.44
C GLU A 41 -7.64 -0.64 4.35
N ALA A 42 -7.46 0.67 4.28
CA ALA A 42 -6.58 1.31 3.31
C ALA A 42 -5.12 0.85 3.46
N ALA A 43 -4.62 0.74 4.70
CA ALA A 43 -3.26 0.25 4.96
C ALA A 43 -3.07 -1.22 4.55
N VAL A 44 -4.08 -2.06 4.78
CA VAL A 44 -4.05 -3.48 4.34
C VAL A 44 -4.09 -3.58 2.81
N GLU A 45 -4.94 -2.81 2.13
CA GLU A 45 -5.01 -2.82 0.67
C GLU A 45 -3.69 -2.30 0.05
N ALA A 46 -3.12 -1.21 0.58
CA ALA A 46 -1.81 -0.73 0.13
C ALA A 46 -0.72 -1.80 0.29
N ALA A 47 -0.68 -2.50 1.42
CA ALA A 47 0.29 -3.57 1.67
C ALA A 47 0.10 -4.77 0.72
N LYS A 48 -1.14 -5.13 0.35
CA LYS A 48 -1.42 -6.21 -0.62
C LYS A 48 -0.81 -5.96 -1.99
N VAL A 49 -0.84 -4.72 -2.45
CA VAL A 49 -0.30 -4.33 -3.75
C VAL A 49 1.18 -3.93 -3.71
N GLY A 50 1.83 -4.05 -2.56
CA GLY A 50 3.23 -3.69 -2.38
C GLY A 50 3.49 -2.18 -2.26
N ALA A 51 2.45 -1.37 -2.13
CA ALA A 51 2.55 0.07 -1.94
C ALA A 51 2.64 0.45 -0.44
N ASN A 52 3.02 1.70 -0.18
CA ASN A 52 2.88 2.32 1.13
C ASN A 52 1.59 3.14 1.16
N LEU A 53 0.90 3.18 2.30
CA LEU A 53 -0.31 3.99 2.43
C LEU A 53 -0.04 5.46 2.14
N SER A 54 1.11 6.00 2.58
CA SER A 54 1.51 7.38 2.26
C SER A 54 1.61 7.64 0.76
N GLY A 55 2.13 6.70 -0.03
CA GLY A 55 2.19 6.82 -1.49
C GLY A 55 0.81 6.80 -2.15
N ILE A 56 -0.14 6.05 -1.59
CA ILE A 56 -1.55 6.06 -2.08
C ILE A 56 -2.25 7.39 -1.72
N LEU A 57 -1.98 7.95 -0.55
CA LEU A 57 -2.51 9.27 -0.16
C LEU A 57 -1.93 10.39 -1.02
N GLU A 58 -0.64 10.32 -1.37
CA GLU A 58 -0.01 11.22 -2.34
C GLU A 58 -0.63 11.08 -3.73
N ALA A 59 -0.93 9.85 -4.16
CA ALA A 59 -1.66 9.61 -5.40
C ALA A 59 -3.05 10.26 -5.38
N ALA A 60 -3.77 10.18 -4.26
CA ALA A 60 -5.06 10.86 -4.11
C ALA A 60 -4.94 12.37 -4.26
N ASP A 61 -3.97 13.01 -3.60
CA ASP A 61 -3.69 14.45 -3.75
C ASP A 61 -3.38 14.84 -5.22
N ASN A 62 -2.52 14.06 -5.88
CA ASN A 62 -2.14 14.29 -7.27
C ASN A 62 -3.34 14.14 -8.23
N LEU A 63 -4.18 13.13 -8.01
CA LEU A 63 -5.39 12.89 -8.81
C LEU A 63 -6.45 13.97 -8.62
N LEU A 64 -6.57 14.56 -7.43
CA LEU A 64 -7.48 15.67 -7.13
C LEU A 64 -7.01 17.00 -7.75
N SER A 65 -5.77 17.11 -8.15
CA SER A 65 -5.26 18.23 -8.97
C SER A 65 -5.70 18.02 -10.44
N PHE A 66 -6.99 18.21 -10.74
CA PHE A 66 -7.65 17.77 -11.97
C PHE A 66 -6.91 18.18 -13.26
N GLU A 67 -6.49 19.43 -13.39
CA GLU A 67 -5.82 19.94 -14.60
C GLU A 67 -4.50 19.20 -14.85
N SER A 68 -3.66 19.08 -13.84
CA SER A 68 -2.37 18.38 -13.94
C SER A 68 -2.55 16.89 -14.15
N SER A 69 -3.51 16.28 -13.45
CA SER A 69 -3.83 14.85 -13.56
C SER A 69 -4.31 14.47 -14.97
N ILE A 70 -5.21 15.24 -15.56
CA ILE A 70 -5.70 15.01 -16.91
C ILE A 70 -4.57 15.22 -17.93
N THR A 71 -3.77 16.25 -17.77
CA THR A 71 -2.61 16.52 -18.63
C THR A 71 -1.59 15.37 -18.56
N ALA A 72 -1.29 14.88 -17.36
CA ALA A 72 -0.39 13.75 -17.16
C ALA A 72 -0.93 12.45 -17.80
N GLN A 73 -2.23 12.21 -17.69
CA GLN A 73 -2.89 11.07 -18.35
C GLN A 73 -2.73 11.11 -19.87
N PHE A 74 -3.05 12.24 -20.52
CA PHE A 74 -2.88 12.38 -21.96
C PHE A 74 -1.43 12.24 -22.41
N LYS A 75 -0.50 12.83 -21.66
CA LYS A 75 0.93 12.69 -21.94
C LYS A 75 1.38 11.24 -21.88
N ALA A 76 0.93 10.49 -20.87
CA ALA A 76 1.27 9.08 -20.74
C ALA A 76 0.69 8.24 -21.90
N GLN A 77 -0.54 8.49 -22.29
CA GLN A 77 -1.17 7.83 -23.46
C GLN A 77 -0.38 8.09 -24.74
N VAL A 78 -0.01 9.34 -25.00
CA VAL A 78 0.76 9.72 -26.21
C VAL A 78 2.15 9.06 -26.20
N LEU A 79 2.86 9.07 -25.07
CA LEU A 79 4.21 8.55 -24.98
C LEU A 79 4.28 7.03 -25.03
N THR A 80 3.26 6.35 -24.49
CA THR A 80 3.24 4.87 -24.42
C THR A 80 2.48 4.23 -25.57
N GLY A 81 1.58 4.96 -26.23
CA GLY A 81 0.61 4.41 -27.17
C GLY A 81 -0.44 3.51 -26.50
N ARG A 82 -0.56 3.55 -25.17
CA ARG A 82 -1.45 2.70 -24.37
C ARG A 82 -2.63 3.49 -23.84
N GLN A 83 -3.77 2.82 -23.69
CA GLN A 83 -4.95 3.42 -23.05
C GLN A 83 -4.73 3.45 -21.53
N ILE A 84 -4.78 4.65 -20.95
CA ILE A 84 -4.69 4.85 -19.50
C ILE A 84 -5.91 5.67 -19.10
N ASN A 85 -6.78 5.11 -18.29
CA ASN A 85 -7.97 5.81 -17.80
C ASN A 85 -7.88 5.94 -16.28
N THR A 86 -7.79 7.17 -15.79
CA THR A 86 -7.71 7.48 -14.35
C THR A 86 -8.96 8.18 -13.83
N GLU A 87 -10.07 8.18 -14.59
CA GLU A 87 -11.31 8.84 -14.20
C GLU A 87 -11.90 8.24 -12.91
N ARG A 88 -11.97 6.89 -12.85
CA ARG A 88 -12.45 6.19 -11.67
C ARG A 88 -11.53 6.40 -10.47
N ALA A 89 -10.22 6.42 -10.68
CA ALA A 89 -9.26 6.70 -9.61
C ALA A 89 -9.47 8.13 -9.04
N ARG A 90 -9.71 9.13 -9.90
CA ARG A 90 -10.05 10.49 -9.48
C ARG A 90 -11.35 10.54 -8.66
N GLN A 91 -12.37 9.77 -9.10
CA GLN A 91 -13.64 9.71 -8.38
C GLN A 91 -13.45 9.10 -6.99
N LEU A 92 -12.71 7.97 -6.88
CA LEU A 92 -12.43 7.32 -5.59
C LEU A 92 -11.62 8.23 -4.66
N ALA A 93 -10.66 8.99 -5.20
CA ALA A 93 -9.93 9.99 -4.43
C ALA A 93 -10.85 11.11 -3.91
N LEU A 94 -11.78 11.58 -4.73
CA LEU A 94 -12.77 12.60 -4.37
C LEU A 94 -13.74 12.10 -3.29
N ASP A 95 -14.16 10.83 -3.38
CA ASP A 95 -15.05 10.18 -2.41
C ASP A 95 -14.32 9.80 -1.11
N GLY A 96 -12.99 9.91 -1.07
CA GLY A 96 -12.15 9.50 0.07
C GLY A 96 -12.09 7.99 0.27
N ASP A 97 -12.43 7.20 -0.75
CA ASP A 97 -12.29 5.74 -0.73
C ASP A 97 -10.85 5.33 -1.09
N ILE A 98 -9.96 5.43 -0.11
CA ILE A 98 -8.53 5.14 -0.29
C ILE A 98 -8.27 3.65 -0.53
N ALA A 99 -9.07 2.76 0.06
CA ALA A 99 -8.97 1.33 -0.19
C ALA A 99 -9.36 0.99 -1.65
N GLY A 100 -10.49 1.52 -2.11
CA GLY A 100 -10.92 1.39 -3.50
C GLY A 100 -9.94 2.03 -4.49
N LEU A 101 -9.38 3.20 -4.16
CA LEU A 101 -8.33 3.85 -4.95
C LEU A 101 -7.11 2.95 -5.12
N THR A 102 -6.68 2.27 -4.06
CA THR A 102 -5.54 1.33 -4.14
C THR A 102 -5.81 0.20 -5.13
N GLN A 103 -7.00 -0.39 -5.09
CA GLN A 103 -7.40 -1.46 -6.02
C GLN A 103 -7.48 -0.95 -7.47
N GLU A 104 -7.99 0.26 -7.66
CA GLU A 104 -8.08 0.89 -8.97
C GLU A 104 -6.68 1.19 -9.54
N ILE A 105 -5.75 1.69 -8.72
CA ILE A 105 -4.35 1.89 -9.12
C ILE A 105 -3.73 0.57 -9.58
N GLN A 106 -3.93 -0.53 -8.86
CA GLN A 106 -3.46 -1.85 -9.28
C GLN A 106 -4.06 -2.26 -10.62
N SER A 107 -5.36 -2.04 -10.81
CA SER A 107 -6.07 -2.34 -12.06
C SER A 107 -5.50 -1.55 -13.24
N ILE A 108 -5.27 -0.24 -13.06
CA ILE A 108 -4.68 0.62 -14.09
C ILE A 108 -3.27 0.15 -14.44
N VAL A 109 -2.41 -0.14 -13.44
CA VAL A 109 -1.06 -0.66 -13.68
C VAL A 109 -1.09 -1.97 -14.46
N GLY A 110 -2.02 -2.88 -14.12
CA GLY A 110 -2.22 -4.11 -14.86
C GLY A 110 -2.67 -3.90 -16.31
N SER A 111 -3.53 -2.90 -16.56
CA SER A 111 -4.04 -2.58 -17.89
C SER A 111 -2.99 -1.95 -18.81
N VAL A 112 -1.99 -1.26 -18.25
CA VAL A 112 -0.87 -0.70 -19.00
C VAL A 112 -0.02 -1.81 -19.64
N GLY A 113 -0.08 -3.05 -19.12
CA GLY A 113 0.69 -4.19 -19.57
C GLY A 113 2.12 -4.17 -19.03
N ASP A 114 3.06 -4.82 -19.73
CA ASP A 114 4.42 -4.98 -19.20
C ASP A 114 5.17 -3.65 -19.07
N ILE A 115 5.29 -3.19 -17.82
CA ILE A 115 6.00 -1.96 -17.44
C ILE A 115 7.51 -2.11 -17.65
N GLN A 116 8.04 -3.34 -17.65
CA GLN A 116 9.48 -3.58 -17.83
C GLN A 116 9.94 -3.21 -19.25
N THR A 117 9.04 -3.30 -20.24
CA THR A 117 9.33 -2.95 -21.65
C THR A 117 9.37 -1.44 -21.91
N LEU A 118 8.83 -0.65 -20.99
CA LEU A 118 8.81 0.81 -21.11
C LEU A 118 10.19 1.41 -20.81
N ASN A 119 10.56 2.47 -21.54
CA ASN A 119 11.76 3.25 -21.22
C ASN A 119 11.52 4.16 -19.99
N VAL A 120 12.58 4.81 -19.49
CA VAL A 120 12.54 5.64 -18.29
C VAL A 120 11.49 6.77 -18.38
N ILE A 121 11.39 7.43 -19.54
CA ILE A 121 10.46 8.54 -19.74
C ILE A 121 9.02 8.04 -19.73
N GLN A 122 8.76 6.92 -20.40
CA GLN A 122 7.45 6.29 -20.44
C GLN A 122 7.01 5.82 -19.06
N ARG A 123 7.89 5.13 -18.29
CA ARG A 123 7.59 4.73 -16.91
C ARG A 123 7.26 5.91 -16.02
N LYS A 124 8.06 6.99 -16.13
CA LYS A 124 7.78 8.21 -15.39
C LYS A 124 6.43 8.81 -15.77
N SER A 125 6.10 8.87 -17.07
CA SER A 125 4.81 9.44 -17.50
C SER A 125 3.61 8.61 -17.03
N VAL A 126 3.73 7.27 -16.99
CA VAL A 126 2.69 6.39 -16.42
C VAL A 126 2.54 6.63 -14.92
N ALA A 127 3.64 6.70 -14.17
CA ALA A 127 3.64 6.99 -12.75
C ALA A 127 2.99 8.35 -12.45
N ASP A 128 3.39 9.39 -13.20
CA ASP A 128 2.82 10.74 -13.08
C ASP A 128 1.30 10.75 -13.39
N ALA A 129 0.85 9.98 -14.38
CA ALA A 129 -0.58 9.90 -14.74
C ALA A 129 -1.44 9.24 -13.64
N ILE A 130 -0.90 8.25 -12.94
CA ILE A 130 -1.56 7.54 -11.83
C ILE A 130 -1.40 8.32 -10.52
N GLY A 131 -0.40 9.20 -10.43
CA GLY A 131 -0.09 9.99 -9.25
C GLY A 131 0.85 9.31 -8.25
N ILE A 132 1.50 8.19 -8.62
CA ILE A 132 2.40 7.42 -7.75
C ILE A 132 3.87 7.63 -8.11
N SER A 133 4.78 7.17 -7.24
CA SER A 133 6.21 7.12 -7.57
C SER A 133 6.53 6.04 -8.61
N VAL A 134 7.63 6.20 -9.37
CA VAL A 134 8.11 5.15 -10.29
C VAL A 134 8.48 3.88 -9.52
N ALA A 135 8.95 4.00 -8.28
CA ALA A 135 9.27 2.87 -7.43
C ALA A 135 8.01 2.07 -7.06
N ASP A 136 6.91 2.75 -6.71
CA ASP A 136 5.63 2.10 -6.43
C ASP A 136 5.04 1.45 -7.70
N LEU A 137 5.11 2.16 -8.85
CA LEU A 137 4.70 1.60 -10.15
C LEU A 137 5.40 0.26 -10.42
N LEU A 138 6.72 0.19 -10.22
CA LEU A 138 7.49 -1.04 -10.45
C LEU A 138 7.14 -2.14 -9.44
N ARG A 139 6.92 -1.81 -8.16
CA ARG A 139 6.52 -2.79 -7.15
C ARG A 139 5.14 -3.37 -7.43
N ILE A 140 4.17 -2.52 -7.72
CA ILE A 140 2.81 -2.93 -8.04
C ILE A 140 2.80 -3.79 -9.32
N SER A 141 3.55 -3.40 -10.36
CA SER A 141 3.61 -4.13 -11.63
C SER A 141 4.22 -5.54 -11.51
N ARG A 142 5.08 -5.78 -10.53
CA ARG A 142 5.68 -7.09 -10.26
C ARG A 142 4.81 -7.96 -9.37
N GLY A 143 3.69 -7.43 -8.85
CA GLY A 143 2.89 -8.12 -7.84
C GLY A 143 3.69 -8.40 -6.56
N GLU A 144 4.72 -7.58 -6.30
CA GLU A 144 5.50 -7.67 -5.07
C GLU A 144 4.58 -7.27 -3.90
N GLN A 145 3.86 -8.24 -3.37
CA GLN A 145 3.23 -8.05 -2.06
C GLN A 145 4.32 -7.62 -1.09
N ALA A 146 3.99 -6.73 -0.16
CA ALA A 146 4.92 -6.30 0.88
C ALA A 146 5.22 -7.46 1.85
N GLN A 147 5.77 -8.54 1.33
CA GLN A 147 6.50 -9.54 2.09
C GLN A 147 7.87 -8.93 2.41
N GLN A 148 7.90 -7.97 3.33
CA GLN A 148 9.16 -7.66 3.96
C GLN A 148 9.53 -8.88 4.80
N GLN A 149 10.68 -9.48 4.50
CA GLN A 149 11.41 -10.22 5.51
C GLN A 149 11.56 -9.27 6.70
N GLU A 150 10.71 -9.47 7.71
CA GLU A 150 10.83 -8.74 8.97
C GLU A 150 12.21 -9.06 9.52
N THR A 151 13.10 -8.09 9.45
CA THR A 151 14.42 -8.26 10.06
C THR A 151 14.23 -8.35 11.57
N VAL A 152 15.11 -9.08 12.25
CA VAL A 152 15.09 -9.18 13.72
C VAL A 152 15.10 -7.79 14.37
N GLN A 153 15.71 -6.80 13.71
CA GLN A 153 15.76 -5.40 14.14
C GLN A 153 14.39 -4.71 14.06
N ASP A 154 13.59 -4.99 13.03
CA ASP A 154 12.24 -4.43 12.91
C ASP A 154 11.33 -4.98 14.00
N LYS A 155 11.42 -6.29 14.27
CA LYS A 155 10.70 -6.95 15.37
C LYS A 155 11.10 -6.38 16.73
N LEU A 156 12.39 -6.18 16.96
CA LEU A 156 12.90 -5.62 18.22
C LEU A 156 12.45 -4.16 18.41
N SER A 157 12.44 -3.36 17.35
CA SER A 157 11.96 -1.96 17.37
C SER A 157 10.47 -1.88 17.72
N ILE A 158 9.65 -2.76 17.14
CA ILE A 158 8.20 -2.82 17.41
C ILE A 158 7.95 -3.29 18.83
N THR A 159 8.66 -4.34 19.29
CA THR A 159 8.55 -4.85 20.66
C THR A 159 8.92 -3.77 21.68
N ASN A 160 9.99 -3.01 21.46
CA ASN A 160 10.40 -1.93 22.33
C ASN A 160 9.38 -0.77 22.36
N LYS A 161 8.77 -0.42 21.22
CA LYS A 161 7.70 0.58 21.15
C LYS A 161 6.42 0.14 21.87
N LEU A 162 6.06 -1.13 21.76
CA LEU A 162 4.90 -1.72 22.43
C LEU A 162 5.10 -1.83 23.93
N LEU A 163 6.30 -2.20 24.39
CA LEU A 163 6.70 -2.19 25.80
C LEU A 163 6.67 -0.78 26.39
N ALA A 164 7.17 0.21 25.67
CA ALA A 164 7.13 1.62 26.09
C ALA A 164 5.70 2.18 26.18
N ALA A 165 4.77 1.63 25.39
CA ALA A 165 3.36 2.01 25.40
C ALA A 165 2.55 1.31 26.51
N GLY A 166 3.14 0.41 27.30
CA GLY A 166 2.49 -0.30 28.41
C GLY A 166 1.38 -1.27 27.98
N ASN A 167 1.41 -1.76 26.75
CA ASN A 167 0.34 -2.57 26.16
C ASN A 167 0.68 -4.06 26.24
N GLU A 168 0.42 -4.69 27.43
CA GLU A 168 0.73 -6.11 27.68
C GLU A 168 0.04 -7.09 26.71
N GLU A 169 -1.14 -6.74 26.22
CA GLU A 169 -1.92 -7.60 25.32
C GLU A 169 -1.30 -7.68 23.91
N ALA A 170 -0.73 -6.58 23.42
CA ALA A 170 -0.01 -6.55 22.15
C ALA A 170 1.29 -7.36 22.21
N THR A 171 1.97 -7.37 23.36
CA THR A 171 3.18 -8.17 23.59
C THR A 171 2.87 -9.68 23.58
N LYS A 172 1.74 -10.09 24.16
CA LYS A 172 1.29 -11.49 24.13
C LYS A 172 0.96 -11.99 22.72
N ILE A 173 0.42 -11.12 21.87
CA ILE A 173 0.11 -11.46 20.46
C ILE A 173 1.41 -11.65 19.66
N LEU A 174 2.42 -10.83 19.88
CA LEU A 174 3.73 -10.94 19.22
C LEU A 174 4.44 -12.25 19.58
N VAL A 175 4.51 -12.58 20.87
CA VAL A 175 5.13 -13.81 21.37
C VAL A 175 4.41 -15.07 20.87
N ALA A 176 3.07 -15.04 20.79
CA ALA A 176 2.30 -16.15 20.24
C ALA A 176 2.55 -16.35 18.73
N THR A 177 2.83 -15.27 17.99
CA THR A 177 3.12 -15.33 16.56
C THR A 177 4.53 -15.89 16.28
N GLU A 178 5.51 -15.55 17.12
CA GLU A 178 6.88 -16.10 17.02
C GLU A 178 6.94 -17.61 17.32
N ASN A 179 6.19 -18.06 18.31
CA ASN A 179 6.12 -19.50 18.65
C ASN A 179 5.48 -20.32 17.52
N ASN A 180 4.50 -19.76 16.80
CA ASN A 180 3.85 -20.45 15.68
C ASN A 180 4.73 -20.53 14.42
N GLN A 181 5.63 -19.57 14.20
CA GLN A 181 6.60 -19.61 13.09
C GLN A 181 7.75 -20.59 13.37
N ASN A 182 8.22 -20.70 14.61
CA ASN A 182 9.24 -21.66 14.99
C ASN A 182 8.76 -23.12 14.90
N ILE A 183 7.48 -23.38 15.13
CA ILE A 183 6.89 -24.72 14.97
C ILE A 183 6.85 -25.13 13.51
N ASN A 184 6.57 -24.21 12.59
CA ASN A 184 6.55 -24.49 11.15
C ASN A 184 7.94 -24.72 10.55
N LEU A 185 8.98 -24.04 11.03
CA LEU A 185 10.35 -24.26 10.57
C LEU A 185 10.90 -25.63 11.00
N ASN A 186 10.50 -26.15 12.16
CA ASN A 186 10.90 -27.47 12.62
C ASN A 186 10.13 -28.63 11.97
N ALA A 187 8.94 -28.37 11.42
CA ALA A 187 8.14 -29.39 10.72
C ALA A 187 8.61 -29.64 9.26
N THR A 188 9.49 -28.83 8.72
CA THR A 188 9.98 -28.94 7.32
C THR A 188 11.37 -29.62 7.23
N THR A 189 11.91 -30.12 8.35
CA THR A 189 13.26 -30.71 8.42
C THR A 189 13.25 -32.20 8.75
N PHE A 190 12.20 -32.96 8.34
CA PHE A 190 12.18 -34.41 8.37
C PHE A 190 11.80 -34.98 7.01
#